data_91e1035e28c9e2adec2b66f94b9a8000
#
_entry.id   91e1035e28c9e2adec2b66f94b9a8000
#
_cell.length_a   1.000
_cell.length_b   1.000
_cell.length_c   1.000
_cell.angle_alpha   90.00
_cell.angle_beta   90.00
_cell.angle_gamma   90.00
#
_symmetry.space_group_name_H-M   'P 1'
#
loop_
_entity.id
_entity.type
_entity.pdbx_description
1 polymer ?
#
loop_
_entity_poly.entity_id
_entity_poly.type
_entity_poly.pdbx_seq_one_letter_code
_entity_poly.pdbx_strand_id
1 'polypeptide(L)'
;MAEYITHSREETIALGRKLAAMLPDGALIAFTGGLGAGKTAFCEGLAEGLGCTDPVSSPTFAIVNYYRGPRPLAHFDLYRISTENDLCAAGFYDYLDQGAIVAAEWSENFADLLAPEDPIHINIDRVDDTTRRITIEGVSV
;
A
#
# COMPACT_ATOMS: atom_id res chain seq x y z
N MET A 1 -2.84 -6.90 -16.01
CA MET A 1 -3.33 -5.66 -15.38
C MET A 1 -4.83 -5.71 -15.26
N ALA A 2 -5.36 -5.44 -14.07
CA ALA A 2 -6.79 -5.43 -13.81
C ALA A 2 -7.24 -4.03 -13.39
N GLU A 3 -8.40 -3.60 -13.86
CA GLU A 3 -8.98 -2.30 -13.53
C GLU A 3 -10.29 -2.49 -12.79
N TYR A 4 -10.47 -1.74 -11.71
CA TYR A 4 -11.66 -1.78 -10.86
C TYR A 4 -12.18 -0.35 -10.68
N ILE A 5 -13.50 -0.21 -10.70
CA ILE A 5 -14.16 1.07 -10.42
C ILE A 5 -14.91 0.92 -9.10
N THR A 6 -14.64 1.81 -8.17
CA THR A 6 -15.37 1.86 -6.89
C THR A 6 -16.18 3.15 -6.83
N HIS A 7 -17.35 3.11 -6.22
CA HIS A 7 -18.30 4.22 -6.18
C HIS A 7 -18.52 4.77 -4.78
N SER A 8 -17.77 4.26 -3.79
CA SER A 8 -17.82 4.72 -2.42
C SER A 8 -16.52 4.38 -1.70
N ARG A 9 -16.32 5.01 -0.55
CA ARG A 9 -15.19 4.68 0.32
C ARG A 9 -15.26 3.22 0.78
N GLU A 10 -16.45 2.76 1.09
CA GLU A 10 -16.70 1.39 1.55
C GLU A 10 -16.35 0.37 0.46
N GLU A 11 -16.64 0.67 -0.81
CA GLU A 11 -16.26 -0.21 -1.92
C GLU A 11 -14.74 -0.26 -2.09
N THR A 12 -14.03 0.85 -1.92
CA THR A 12 -12.57 0.89 -1.96
C THR A 12 -11.97 0.06 -0.82
N ILE A 13 -12.51 0.19 0.38
CA ILE A 13 -12.10 -0.63 1.54
C ILE A 13 -12.33 -2.11 1.23
N ALA A 14 -13.49 -2.46 0.67
CA ALA A 14 -13.82 -3.84 0.33
C ALA A 14 -12.84 -4.44 -0.68
N LEU A 15 -12.41 -3.66 -1.68
CA LEU A 15 -11.43 -4.10 -2.65
C LEU A 15 -10.07 -4.38 -2.00
N GLY A 16 -9.64 -3.50 -1.09
CA GLY A 16 -8.40 -3.71 -0.33
C GLY A 16 -8.46 -4.98 0.52
N ARG A 17 -9.60 -5.24 1.14
CA ARG A 17 -9.82 -6.46 1.92
C ARG A 17 -9.69 -7.72 1.06
N LYS A 18 -10.26 -7.70 -0.14
CA LYS A 18 -10.16 -8.82 -1.09
C LYS A 18 -8.72 -9.04 -1.53
N LEU A 19 -7.99 -7.98 -1.83
CA LEU A 19 -6.59 -8.08 -2.24
C LEU A 19 -5.75 -8.72 -1.15
N ALA A 20 -5.98 -8.38 0.11
CA ALA A 20 -5.22 -8.92 1.24
C ALA A 20 -5.19 -10.45 1.24
N ALA A 21 -6.31 -11.10 0.88
CA ALA A 21 -6.39 -12.55 0.83
C ALA A 21 -5.50 -13.17 -0.25
N MET A 22 -5.11 -12.39 -1.25
CA MET A 22 -4.32 -12.85 -2.40
C MET A 22 -2.83 -12.58 -2.24
N LEU A 23 -2.42 -11.84 -1.21
CA LEU A 23 -1.03 -11.43 -1.03
C LEU A 23 -0.19 -12.52 -0.38
N PRO A 24 1.01 -12.83 -0.93
CA PRO A 24 1.98 -13.66 -0.20
C PRO A 24 2.60 -12.87 0.96
N ASP A 25 3.14 -13.57 1.94
CA ASP A 25 3.90 -12.92 3.00
C ASP A 25 5.13 -12.21 2.40
N GLY A 26 5.44 -11.03 2.94
CA GLY A 26 6.54 -10.22 2.43
C GLY A 26 6.24 -9.52 1.11
N ALA A 27 4.98 -9.43 0.70
CA ALA A 27 4.61 -8.71 -0.52
C ALA A 27 4.89 -7.22 -0.35
N LEU A 28 5.39 -6.61 -1.43
CA LEU A 28 5.58 -5.16 -1.52
C LEU A 28 4.52 -4.59 -2.47
N ILE A 29 3.81 -3.59 -2.00
CA ILE A 29 2.82 -2.85 -2.80
C ILE A 29 3.38 -1.44 -3.06
N ALA A 30 3.49 -1.07 -4.33
CA ALA A 30 3.89 0.27 -4.73
C ALA A 30 2.65 1.04 -5.19
N PHE A 31 2.25 2.03 -4.40
CA PHE A 31 1.10 2.88 -4.71
C PHE A 31 1.50 4.08 -5.54
N THR A 32 0.66 4.40 -6.53
CA THR A 32 0.70 5.66 -7.28
C THR A 32 -0.69 6.31 -7.24
N GLY A 33 -0.74 7.57 -7.62
CA GLY A 33 -1.99 8.34 -7.62
C GLY A 33 -1.86 9.61 -6.80
N GLY A 34 -2.78 10.56 -7.03
CA GLY A 34 -2.76 11.86 -6.38
C GLY A 34 -3.20 11.84 -4.93
N LEU A 35 -3.00 12.95 -4.24
CA LEU A 35 -3.54 13.17 -2.89
C LEU A 35 -5.06 13.06 -2.93
N GLY A 36 -5.65 12.47 -1.89
CA GLY A 36 -7.09 12.31 -1.78
C GLY A 36 -7.68 11.26 -2.72
N ALA A 37 -6.84 10.45 -3.37
CA ALA A 37 -7.32 9.44 -4.32
C ALA A 37 -7.91 8.19 -3.66
N GLY A 38 -7.78 8.04 -2.33
CA GLY A 38 -8.35 6.89 -1.62
C GLY A 38 -7.34 5.85 -1.18
N LYS A 39 -6.04 6.17 -1.17
CA LYS A 39 -4.99 5.25 -0.74
C LYS A 39 -5.16 4.84 0.72
N THR A 40 -5.56 5.76 1.59
CA THR A 40 -5.83 5.47 3.01
C THR A 40 -6.99 4.49 3.16
N ALA A 41 -8.09 4.68 2.41
CA ALA A 41 -9.23 3.77 2.44
C ALA A 41 -8.84 2.37 1.96
N PHE A 42 -8.04 2.29 0.89
CA PHE A 42 -7.54 1.02 0.39
C PHE A 42 -6.68 0.30 1.43
N CYS A 43 -5.77 1.04 2.08
CA CYS A 43 -4.92 0.49 3.16
C CYS A 43 -5.73 0.06 4.38
N GLU A 44 -6.81 0.76 4.70
CA GLU A 44 -7.74 0.34 5.75
C GLU A 44 -8.32 -1.04 5.43
N GLY A 45 -8.73 -1.26 4.18
CA GLY A 45 -9.19 -2.57 3.72
C GLY A 45 -8.11 -3.64 3.78
N LEU A 46 -6.89 -3.31 3.36
CA LEU A 46 -5.74 -4.22 3.47
C LEU A 46 -5.52 -4.64 4.93
N ALA A 47 -5.48 -3.68 5.84
CA ALA A 47 -5.26 -3.96 7.26
C ALA A 47 -6.35 -4.88 7.82
N GLU A 48 -7.60 -4.61 7.49
CA GLU A 48 -8.73 -5.47 7.92
C GLU A 48 -8.56 -6.89 7.38
N GLY A 49 -8.26 -7.03 6.09
CA GLY A 49 -8.09 -8.34 5.44
C GLY A 49 -6.89 -9.11 5.97
N LEU A 50 -5.87 -8.42 6.45
CA LEU A 50 -4.69 -9.02 7.07
C LEU A 50 -4.89 -9.34 8.57
N GLY A 51 -6.03 -8.95 9.13
CA GLY A 51 -6.32 -9.20 10.54
C GLY A 51 -5.75 -8.16 11.49
N CYS A 52 -5.28 -7.03 10.98
CA CYS A 52 -4.79 -5.93 11.81
C CYS A 52 -5.96 -5.21 12.47
N THR A 53 -5.82 -4.87 13.75
CA THR A 53 -6.88 -4.22 14.54
C THR A 53 -6.55 -2.77 14.90
N ASP A 54 -5.31 -2.32 14.66
CA ASP A 54 -4.92 -0.95 14.92
C ASP A 54 -5.64 0.00 13.95
N PRO A 55 -6.04 1.21 14.38
CA PRO A 55 -6.65 2.19 13.50
C PRO A 55 -5.69 2.60 12.37
N VAL A 56 -6.18 2.64 11.13
CA VAL A 56 -5.38 3.03 9.98
C VAL A 56 -5.47 4.54 9.77
N SER A 57 -4.31 5.16 9.58
CA SER A 57 -4.19 6.57 9.23
C SER A 57 -3.13 6.77 8.15
N SER A 58 -3.14 7.95 7.51
CA SER A 58 -2.09 8.28 6.55
C SER A 58 -0.77 8.50 7.29
N PRO A 59 0.38 8.01 6.76
CA PRO A 59 1.70 8.24 7.37
C PRO A 59 2.27 9.64 7.07
N THR A 60 1.42 10.67 7.01
CA THR A 60 1.82 12.04 6.60
C THR A 60 2.88 12.64 7.52
N PHE A 61 2.82 12.34 8.82
CA PHE A 61 3.74 12.89 9.82
C PHE A 61 4.79 11.89 10.30
N ALA A 62 4.74 10.67 9.77
CA ALA A 62 5.69 9.61 10.08
C ALA A 62 6.11 8.93 8.77
N ILE A 63 7.34 8.43 8.71
CA ILE A 63 7.81 7.70 7.53
C ILE A 63 7.06 6.38 7.39
N VAL A 64 6.78 5.72 8.50
CA VAL A 64 6.09 4.43 8.50
C VAL A 64 5.04 4.37 9.62
N ASN A 65 3.88 3.80 9.30
CA ASN A 65 2.91 3.34 10.28
C ASN A 65 2.87 1.82 10.24
N TYR A 66 3.09 1.18 11.38
CA TYR A 66 3.10 -0.27 11.49
C TYR A 66 1.83 -0.75 12.20
N TYR A 67 1.10 -1.63 11.54
CA TYR A 67 -0.16 -2.19 12.05
C TYR A 67 0.07 -3.64 12.41
N ARG A 68 -0.10 -3.98 13.69
CA ARG A 68 0.15 -5.31 14.23
C ARG A 68 -1.02 -6.23 13.97
N GLY A 69 -0.72 -7.50 13.72
CA GLY A 69 -1.73 -8.52 13.50
C GLY A 69 -1.09 -9.84 13.10
N PRO A 70 -1.89 -10.87 12.81
CA PRO A 70 -1.37 -12.16 12.33
C PRO A 70 -0.54 -12.01 11.05
N ARG A 71 -0.92 -11.06 10.21
CA ARG A 71 -0.16 -10.68 9.01
C ARG A 71 0.03 -9.16 9.08
N PRO A 72 1.16 -8.67 9.63
CA PRO A 72 1.35 -7.24 9.86
C PRO A 72 1.50 -6.45 8.57
N LEU A 73 1.09 -5.19 8.63
CA LEU A 73 1.18 -4.23 7.52
C LEU A 73 2.08 -3.07 7.93
N ALA A 74 3.10 -2.78 7.12
CA ALA A 74 3.92 -1.59 7.25
C ALA A 74 3.59 -0.64 6.11
N HIS A 75 3.03 0.53 6.43
CA HIS A 75 2.62 1.54 5.45
C HIS A 75 3.61 2.69 5.45
N PHE A 76 4.38 2.81 4.38
CA PHE A 76 5.45 3.81 4.22
C PHE A 76 4.99 4.99 3.38
N ASP A 77 5.40 6.19 3.81
CA ASP A 77 5.37 7.39 2.98
C ASP A 77 6.81 7.73 2.60
N LEU A 78 7.18 7.50 1.35
CA LEU A 78 8.53 7.71 0.86
C LEU A 78 8.78 9.13 0.34
N TYR A 79 7.83 10.02 0.49
CA TYR A 79 7.96 11.40 -0.01
C TYR A 79 9.20 12.11 0.55
N ARG A 80 9.51 11.87 1.83
CA ARG A 80 10.64 12.51 2.52
C ARG A 80 11.93 11.70 2.45
N ILE A 81 11.91 10.53 1.83
CA ILE A 81 13.08 9.67 1.67
C ILE A 81 13.80 10.09 0.41
N SER A 82 15.10 10.41 0.51
CA SER A 82 15.90 10.89 -0.61
C SER A 82 16.93 9.87 -1.10
N THR A 83 17.39 8.99 -0.23
CA THR A 83 18.49 8.06 -0.53
C THR A 83 18.14 6.64 -0.12
N GLU A 84 18.87 5.66 -0.69
CA GLU A 84 18.78 4.27 -0.27
C GLU A 84 19.14 4.10 1.21
N ASN A 85 20.14 4.84 1.71
CA ASN A 85 20.51 4.78 3.11
C ASN A 85 19.37 5.22 4.03
N ASP A 86 18.63 6.25 3.65
CA ASP A 86 17.45 6.72 4.40
C ASP A 86 16.36 5.65 4.41
N LEU A 87 16.17 4.97 3.28
CA LEU A 87 15.19 3.89 3.17
C LEU A 87 15.56 2.72 4.09
N CYS A 88 16.83 2.32 4.08
CA CYS A 88 17.34 1.28 4.99
C CYS A 88 17.20 1.67 6.45
N ALA A 89 17.52 2.93 6.79
CA ALA A 89 17.43 3.43 8.16
C ALA A 89 15.99 3.45 8.68
N ALA A 90 15.00 3.59 7.79
CA ALA A 90 13.59 3.52 8.15
C ALA A 90 13.10 2.08 8.41
N GLY A 91 13.94 1.07 8.16
CA GLY A 91 13.60 -0.34 8.38
C GLY A 91 12.84 -0.99 7.24
N PHE A 92 12.83 -0.38 6.05
CA PHE A 92 12.05 -0.85 4.91
C PHE A 92 12.30 -2.32 4.58
N TYR A 93 13.58 -2.69 4.40
CA TYR A 93 13.95 -4.07 4.05
C TYR A 93 13.76 -5.03 5.21
N ASP A 94 13.92 -4.57 6.45
CA ASP A 94 13.72 -5.39 7.64
C ASP A 94 12.27 -5.85 7.75
N TYR A 95 11.31 -4.97 7.46
CA TYR A 95 9.89 -5.34 7.45
C TYR A 95 9.59 -6.41 6.39
N LEU A 96 10.15 -6.26 5.18
CA LEU A 96 10.00 -7.26 4.12
C LEU A 96 10.60 -8.60 4.53
N ASP A 97 11.80 -8.58 5.10
CA ASP A 97 12.50 -9.80 5.54
C ASP A 97 11.75 -10.54 6.67
N GLN A 98 11.02 -9.80 7.48
CA GLN A 98 10.18 -10.36 8.55
C GLN A 98 8.86 -10.94 8.04
N GLY A 99 8.58 -10.80 6.76
CA GLY A 99 7.34 -11.29 6.17
C GLY A 99 6.16 -10.32 6.25
N ALA A 100 6.38 -9.09 6.71
CA ALA A 100 5.32 -8.07 6.73
C ALA A 100 4.90 -7.70 5.31
N ILE A 101 3.64 -7.33 5.14
CA ILE A 101 3.17 -6.71 3.92
C ILE A 101 3.58 -5.24 3.98
N VAL A 102 4.28 -4.77 2.97
CA VAL A 102 4.75 -3.38 2.89
C VAL A 102 3.99 -2.65 1.80
N ALA A 103 3.31 -1.57 2.17
CA ALA A 103 2.63 -0.68 1.23
C ALA A 103 3.36 0.66 1.21
N ALA A 104 3.86 1.06 0.05
CA ALA A 104 4.69 2.26 -0.09
C ALA A 104 4.01 3.29 -0.98
N GLU A 105 3.83 4.51 -0.47
CA GLU A 105 3.39 5.67 -1.23
C GLU A 105 4.62 6.48 -1.66
N TRP A 106 4.51 7.20 -2.79
CA TRP A 106 5.60 7.99 -3.36
C TRP A 106 6.82 7.13 -3.72
N SER A 107 6.55 5.92 -4.25
CA SER A 107 7.59 4.95 -4.59
C SER A 107 8.26 5.21 -5.94
N GLU A 108 7.77 6.16 -6.74
CA GLU A 108 8.24 6.41 -8.10
C GLU A 108 9.73 6.76 -8.15
N ASN A 109 10.23 7.48 -7.16
CA ASN A 109 11.64 7.87 -7.08
C ASN A 109 12.58 6.69 -6.81
N PHE A 110 12.02 5.55 -6.38
CA PHE A 110 12.78 4.35 -6.04
C PHE A 110 12.40 3.16 -6.94
N ALA A 111 11.77 3.41 -8.08
CA ALA A 111 11.27 2.33 -8.95
C ALA A 111 12.37 1.34 -9.32
N ASP A 112 13.57 1.81 -9.70
CA ASP A 112 14.67 0.94 -10.07
C ASP A 112 15.20 0.13 -8.87
N LEU A 113 15.24 0.74 -7.70
CA LEU A 113 15.69 0.10 -6.47
C LEU A 113 14.72 -0.97 -5.99
N LEU A 114 13.42 -0.75 -6.17
CA LEU A 114 12.37 -1.65 -5.73
C LEU A 114 12.04 -2.75 -6.75
N ALA A 115 12.45 -2.60 -8.00
CA ALA A 115 12.16 -3.56 -9.06
C ALA A 115 12.58 -5.00 -8.71
N PRO A 116 13.76 -5.26 -8.10
CA PRO A 116 14.13 -6.62 -7.72
C PRO A 116 13.20 -7.28 -6.69
N GLU A 117 12.44 -6.51 -5.94
CA GLU A 117 11.46 -7.01 -4.97
C GLU A 117 10.14 -7.43 -5.63
N ASP A 118 10.00 -7.24 -6.95
CA ASP A 118 8.82 -7.58 -7.73
C ASP A 118 7.52 -7.00 -7.13
N PRO A 119 7.44 -5.66 -7.01
CA PRO A 119 6.31 -5.04 -6.33
C PRO A 119 5.00 -5.20 -7.11
N ILE A 120 3.90 -5.27 -6.35
CA ILE A 120 2.55 -5.17 -6.88
C ILE A 120 2.26 -3.68 -7.06
N HIS A 121 1.97 -3.25 -8.29
CA HIS A 121 1.69 -1.84 -8.58
C HIS A 121 0.20 -1.57 -8.49
N ILE A 122 -0.17 -0.60 -7.67
CA ILE A 122 -1.56 -0.17 -7.52
C ILE A 122 -1.62 1.33 -7.78
N ASN A 123 -2.40 1.71 -8.81
CA ASN A 123 -2.68 3.11 -9.10
C ASN A 123 -4.14 3.41 -8.75
N ILE A 124 -4.36 4.49 -7.99
CA ILE A 124 -5.69 4.93 -7.61
C ILE A 124 -5.89 6.35 -8.14
N ASP A 125 -6.85 6.50 -9.06
CA ASP A 125 -7.22 7.79 -9.64
C ASP A 125 -8.59 8.21 -9.14
N ARG A 126 -8.74 9.48 -8.78
CA ARG A 126 -10.02 10.08 -8.49
C ARG A 126 -10.71 10.42 -9.80
N VAL A 127 -11.88 9.83 -10.04
CA VAL A 127 -12.71 10.13 -11.21
C VAL A 127 -13.67 11.29 -10.88
N ASP A 128 -14.34 11.19 -9.73
CA ASP A 128 -15.20 12.26 -9.18
C ASP A 128 -15.23 12.13 -7.65
N ASP A 129 -16.11 12.86 -6.97
CA ASP A 129 -16.14 12.90 -5.49
C ASP A 129 -16.32 11.53 -4.85
N THR A 130 -16.99 10.60 -5.52
CA THR A 130 -17.30 9.27 -4.96
C THR A 130 -16.66 8.14 -5.73
N THR A 131 -16.21 8.36 -6.97
CA THR A 131 -15.74 7.31 -7.88
C THR A 131 -14.23 7.28 -7.95
N ARG A 132 -13.66 6.08 -7.86
CA ARG A 132 -12.22 5.84 -7.99
C ARG A 132 -11.98 4.79 -9.06
N ARG A 133 -10.90 4.99 -9.84
CA ARG A 133 -10.38 3.97 -10.75
C ARG A 133 -9.13 3.38 -10.13
N ILE A 134 -9.14 2.08 -9.94
CA ILE A 134 -8.04 1.36 -9.29
C ILE A 134 -7.49 0.34 -10.26
N THR A 135 -6.20 0.46 -10.57
CA THR A 135 -5.49 -0.45 -11.46
C THR A 135 -4.50 -1.25 -10.65
N ILE A 136 -4.53 -2.58 -10.79
CA ILE A 136 -3.67 -3.49 -10.02
C ILE A 136 -2.87 -4.34 -11.00
N GLU A 137 -1.54 -4.31 -10.87
CA GLU A 137 -0.61 -5.14 -11.64
C GLU A 137 0.20 -6.01 -10.70
N GLY A 138 0.36 -7.29 -11.04
CA GLY A 138 1.18 -8.24 -10.30
C GLY A 138 0.41 -9.28 -9.51
N VAL A 139 -0.89 -9.10 -9.36
CA VAL A 139 -1.77 -10.06 -8.69
C VAL A 139 -3.20 -9.86 -9.20
N SER A 140 -3.99 -10.93 -9.16
CA SER A 140 -5.43 -10.88 -9.52
C SER A 140 -6.29 -10.97 -8.26
N VAL A 141 -7.33 -10.16 -8.23
CA VAL A 141 -8.29 -10.12 -7.12
C VAL A 141 -9.57 -10.81 -7.49
#